data_d1d13d0033190db582225d01db783f35
#
_entry.id   d1d13d0033190db582225d01db783f35
#
_cell.length_a   1.000
_cell.length_b   1.000
_cell.length_c   1.000
_cell.angle_alpha   90.00
_cell.angle_beta   90.00
_cell.angle_gamma   90.00
#
_symmetry.space_group_name_H-M   'P 1'
#
loop_
_entity.id
_entity.type
_entity.pdbx_description
1 polymer ?
#
loop_
_entity_poly.entity_id
_entity_poly.type
_entity_poly.pdbx_seq_one_letter_code
_entity_poly.pdbx_strand_id
1 'polypeptide(L)'
;IKPACMPWGEKGGDGHGVNATNTIRAKAILRSITGNIDKIGGDQLTMPGDRGGTEDMNFNHNDLSQEQRDKMIGNERFPGLTFKGWDIISKAYPRFYPYSNAPLLFKAMITGEPYPVKACIVQADNPMLAFTNTKLVYEALKSLDLLVVHDYFMTPTAALADYALPAATWLERCSRGYPTMDVEQVSMAGSMPVVERFEGGTDVDFRDDYEFWYGLADRLGFGDKYWGPTMEDMMDGQVEPFGMKFRDFCEKVKYLKVPNKPEKYKEPGFKFLTPTGKVELYSTVIEELAKETGQDFDPLPNFVFPPDFPEVNPEYAAEYPLCM
;
A
#
# COMPACT_ATOMS: atom_id res chain seq x y z
N ILE A 1 13.95 31.20 2.36
CA ILE A 1 12.58 31.29 1.81
C ILE A 1 11.68 30.51 2.73
N LYS A 2 10.61 31.12 3.18
CA LYS A 2 9.56 30.45 3.97
C LYS A 2 8.20 30.88 3.42
N PRO A 3 7.24 29.96 3.31
CA PRO A 3 7.31 28.53 3.58
C PRO A 3 8.15 27.76 2.55
N ALA A 4 8.54 26.53 2.88
CA ALA A 4 9.26 25.63 2.00
C ALA A 4 8.68 24.22 2.09
N CYS A 5 8.49 23.60 0.94
CA CYS A 5 8.09 22.21 0.81
C CYS A 5 9.32 21.37 0.49
N MET A 6 9.40 20.19 1.09
CA MET A 6 10.42 19.21 0.78
C MET A 6 9.74 18.05 0.07
N PRO A 7 10.04 17.81 -1.21
CA PRO A 7 9.36 16.76 -1.95
C PRO A 7 9.62 15.40 -1.31
N TRP A 8 8.56 14.60 -1.30
CA TRP A 8 8.62 13.21 -0.93
C TRP A 8 8.56 12.37 -2.21
N GLY A 9 9.53 11.50 -2.38
CA GLY A 9 9.59 10.58 -3.50
C GLY A 9 9.32 9.17 -3.02
N GLU A 10 8.25 8.56 -3.47
CA GLU A 10 7.91 7.17 -3.18
C GLU A 10 8.97 6.21 -3.74
N LYS A 11 9.64 6.62 -4.79
CA LYS A 11 10.69 5.86 -5.48
C LYS A 11 12.02 6.62 -5.44
N GLY A 12 13.13 5.89 -5.45
CA GLY A 12 14.45 6.45 -5.27
C GLY A 12 14.86 6.55 -3.80
N GLY A 13 15.64 7.54 -3.41
CA GLY A 13 16.26 7.66 -2.09
C GLY A 13 15.31 7.70 -0.89
N ASP A 14 14.06 8.08 -1.08
CA ASP A 14 13.08 8.14 -0.01
C ASP A 14 12.31 6.81 0.20
N GLY A 15 12.22 5.99 -0.84
CA GLY A 15 11.41 4.76 -0.80
C GLY A 15 12.24 3.48 -0.87
N HIS A 16 13.51 3.57 -1.23
CA HIS A 16 14.37 2.43 -1.47
C HIS A 16 15.67 2.49 -0.66
N GLY A 17 16.25 1.32 -0.41
CA GLY A 17 17.52 1.18 0.29
C GLY A 17 17.37 1.20 1.82
N VAL A 18 18.51 0.97 2.48
CA VAL A 18 18.57 0.78 3.94
C VAL A 18 18.21 2.04 4.74
N ASN A 19 18.28 3.22 4.13
CA ASN A 19 17.97 4.49 4.77
C ASN A 19 16.58 5.04 4.46
N ALA A 20 15.73 4.32 3.72
CA ALA A 20 14.42 4.83 3.27
C ALA A 20 13.59 5.41 4.42
N THR A 21 13.33 4.62 5.46
CA THR A 21 12.57 5.05 6.65
C THR A 21 13.25 6.22 7.37
N ASN A 22 14.58 6.15 7.54
CA ASN A 22 15.34 7.20 8.23
C ASN A 22 15.35 8.50 7.45
N THR A 23 15.44 8.44 6.12
CA THR A 23 15.37 9.62 5.24
C THR A 23 14.01 10.32 5.36
N ILE A 24 12.92 9.57 5.27
CA ILE A 24 11.56 10.13 5.40
C ILE A 24 11.36 10.74 6.80
N ARG A 25 11.82 10.08 7.85
CA ARG A 25 11.75 10.59 9.23
C ARG A 25 12.58 11.85 9.43
N ALA A 26 13.81 11.89 8.91
CA ALA A 26 14.66 13.07 8.98
C ALA A 26 14.03 14.28 8.26
N LYS A 27 13.41 14.05 7.09
CA LYS A 27 12.63 15.07 6.38
C LYS A 27 11.43 15.55 7.20
N ALA A 28 10.68 14.65 7.82
CA ALA A 28 9.54 15.00 8.66
C ALA A 28 9.95 15.82 9.88
N ILE A 29 11.05 15.46 10.52
CA ILE A 29 11.64 16.22 11.63
C ILE A 29 12.04 17.63 11.16
N LEU A 30 12.77 17.73 10.04
CA LEU A 30 13.22 19.02 9.52
C LEU A 30 12.04 19.96 9.19
N ARG A 31 10.98 19.45 8.56
CA ARG A 31 9.74 20.21 8.32
C ARG A 31 9.13 20.73 9.61
N SER A 32 9.07 19.86 10.62
CA SER A 32 8.45 20.17 11.92
C SER A 32 9.22 21.23 12.69
N ILE A 33 10.54 21.06 12.87
CA ILE A 33 11.37 22.01 13.64
C ILE A 33 11.55 23.37 12.94
N THR A 34 11.41 23.40 11.61
CA THR A 34 11.47 24.66 10.85
C THR A 34 10.10 25.31 10.67
N GLY A 35 9.03 24.67 11.18
CA GLY A 35 7.68 25.17 11.11
C GLY A 35 7.11 25.25 9.69
N ASN A 36 7.48 24.29 8.82
CA ASN A 36 7.00 24.19 7.44
C ASN A 36 5.92 23.10 7.28
N ILE A 37 5.44 22.52 8.37
CA ILE A 37 4.37 21.54 8.35
C ILE A 37 3.00 22.24 8.34
N ASP A 38 2.09 21.74 7.55
CA ASP A 38 0.68 22.13 7.45
C ASP A 38 0.46 23.63 7.18
N LYS A 39 1.34 24.23 6.38
CA LYS A 39 1.26 25.62 5.94
C LYS A 39 1.09 25.72 4.43
N ILE A 40 0.38 26.75 3.98
CA ILE A 40 0.32 27.10 2.55
C ILE A 40 1.74 27.29 2.02
N GLY A 41 2.10 26.53 0.98
CA GLY A 41 3.46 26.47 0.42
C GLY A 41 4.47 25.64 1.21
N GLY A 42 4.04 24.99 2.29
CA GLY A 42 4.77 23.96 3.03
C GLY A 42 4.24 22.56 2.77
N ASP A 43 4.54 21.64 3.66
CA ASP A 43 4.09 20.25 3.58
C ASP A 43 2.74 20.06 4.27
N GLN A 44 1.86 19.29 3.64
CA GLN A 44 0.55 18.97 4.17
C GLN A 44 0.64 17.98 5.34
N LEU A 45 -0.17 18.22 6.38
CA LEU A 45 -0.47 17.24 7.41
C LEU A 45 -1.84 16.62 7.12
N THR A 46 -1.84 15.38 6.65
CA THR A 46 -3.07 14.64 6.39
C THR A 46 -3.51 13.89 7.65
N MET A 47 -4.73 14.16 8.10
CA MET A 47 -5.33 13.49 9.26
C MET A 47 -6.44 12.52 8.80
N PRO A 48 -6.79 11.50 9.61
CA PRO A 48 -7.99 10.71 9.35
C PRO A 48 -9.22 11.60 9.22
N GLY A 49 -10.05 11.35 8.21
CA GLY A 49 -11.22 12.17 7.90
C GLY A 49 -10.99 13.37 6.98
N ASP A 50 -9.76 13.82 6.77
CA ASP A 50 -9.46 14.92 5.83
C ASP A 50 -9.90 14.62 4.38
N ARG A 51 -10.10 13.34 4.06
CA ARG A 51 -10.56 12.88 2.74
C ARG A 51 -12.07 12.81 2.58
N GLY A 52 -12.82 13.38 3.53
CA GLY A 52 -14.26 13.53 3.41
C GLY A 52 -15.08 12.27 3.69
N GLY A 53 -14.65 11.46 4.66
CA GLY A 53 -15.48 10.35 5.18
C GLY A 53 -15.79 9.22 4.20
N THR A 54 -15.11 9.16 3.07
CA THR A 54 -15.18 7.98 2.20
C THR A 54 -14.52 6.82 2.92
N GLU A 55 -15.28 5.85 3.31
CA GLU A 55 -14.72 4.63 3.86
C GLU A 55 -13.94 3.92 2.76
N ASP A 56 -12.64 3.73 2.98
CA ASP A 56 -11.89 2.75 2.22
C ASP A 56 -12.46 1.37 2.54
N MET A 57 -12.42 0.44 1.61
CA MET A 57 -12.75 -0.96 1.90
C MET A 57 -11.98 -1.34 3.17
N ASN A 58 -12.73 -1.64 4.22
CA ASN A 58 -12.14 -2.13 5.45
C ASN A 58 -11.57 -3.52 5.18
N PHE A 59 -10.29 -3.56 4.87
CA PHE A 59 -9.53 -4.79 5.02
C PHE A 59 -9.50 -5.07 6.53
N ASN A 60 -10.48 -5.84 6.99
CA ASN A 60 -10.64 -6.12 8.39
C ASN A 60 -9.57 -7.14 8.82
N HIS A 61 -8.34 -6.67 8.94
CA HIS A 61 -7.28 -7.47 9.57
C HIS A 61 -7.69 -7.97 10.96
N ASN A 62 -8.62 -7.26 11.59
CA ASN A 62 -9.19 -7.63 12.87
C ASN A 62 -10.03 -8.92 12.81
N ASP A 63 -10.54 -9.29 11.64
CA ASP A 63 -11.30 -10.54 11.45
C ASP A 63 -10.40 -11.79 11.41
N LEU A 64 -9.09 -11.61 11.25
CA LEU A 64 -8.13 -12.71 11.31
C LEU A 64 -7.89 -13.12 12.75
N SER A 65 -7.97 -14.44 13.02
CA SER A 65 -7.60 -15.00 14.32
C SER A 65 -6.10 -14.79 14.60
N GLN A 66 -5.71 -14.83 15.88
CA GLN A 66 -4.29 -14.74 16.26
C GLN A 66 -3.46 -15.85 15.57
N GLU A 67 -3.99 -17.06 15.49
CA GLU A 67 -3.32 -18.17 14.79
C GLU A 67 -3.05 -17.87 13.31
N GLN A 68 -4.00 -17.22 12.63
CA GLN A 68 -3.82 -16.81 11.23
C GLN A 68 -2.76 -15.72 11.10
N ARG A 69 -2.75 -14.73 12.00
CA ARG A 69 -1.75 -13.66 12.03
C ARG A 69 -0.34 -14.22 12.31
N ASP A 70 -0.23 -15.15 13.23
CA ASP A 70 1.05 -15.79 13.62
C ASP A 70 1.64 -16.62 12.47
N LYS A 71 0.80 -17.15 11.59
CA LYS A 71 1.23 -17.89 10.38
C LYS A 71 1.74 -17.02 9.25
N MET A 72 1.69 -15.69 9.35
CA MET A 72 2.13 -14.82 8.28
C MET A 72 3.62 -15.03 7.96
N ILE A 73 3.91 -15.35 6.70
CA ILE A 73 5.28 -15.56 6.22
C ILE A 73 6.08 -14.27 6.40
N GLY A 74 7.21 -14.38 7.10
CA GLY A 74 8.10 -13.26 7.38
C GLY A 74 7.97 -12.65 8.77
N ASN A 75 7.01 -13.08 9.61
CA ASN A 75 6.82 -12.55 10.96
C ASN A 75 8.12 -12.51 11.79
N GLU A 76 8.94 -13.56 11.73
CA GLU A 76 10.16 -13.64 12.52
C GLU A 76 11.29 -12.77 11.95
N ARG A 77 11.35 -12.64 10.63
CA ARG A 77 12.45 -11.94 9.95
C ARG A 77 12.16 -10.45 9.73
N PHE A 78 10.92 -10.11 9.46
CA PHE A 78 10.49 -8.75 9.12
C PHE A 78 9.28 -8.31 9.97
N PRO A 79 9.41 -8.32 11.32
CA PRO A 79 8.28 -8.03 12.20
C PRO A 79 7.72 -6.62 11.98
N GLY A 80 8.52 -5.67 11.52
CA GLY A 80 8.07 -4.33 11.18
C GLY A 80 7.16 -4.23 9.94
N LEU A 81 7.08 -5.30 9.12
CA LEU A 81 6.22 -5.34 7.92
C LEU A 81 5.00 -6.24 8.11
N THR A 82 4.99 -7.07 9.12
CA THR A 82 4.03 -8.16 9.31
C THR A 82 3.14 -7.92 10.53
N PHE A 83 2.23 -8.84 10.80
CA PHE A 83 1.34 -8.74 11.97
C PHE A 83 2.09 -8.68 13.30
N LYS A 84 3.30 -9.21 13.41
CA LYS A 84 4.07 -9.18 14.66
C LYS A 84 4.33 -7.75 15.17
N GLY A 85 4.60 -6.81 14.25
CA GLY A 85 4.79 -5.39 14.60
C GLY A 85 3.56 -4.52 14.36
N TRP A 86 2.48 -5.09 13.82
CA TRP A 86 1.32 -4.31 13.39
C TRP A 86 0.63 -3.56 14.52
N ASP A 87 0.42 -4.19 15.65
CA ASP A 87 -0.24 -3.57 16.81
C ASP A 87 0.54 -2.36 17.36
N ILE A 88 1.85 -2.35 17.14
CA ILE A 88 2.73 -1.26 17.55
C ILE A 88 2.67 -0.13 16.53
N ILE A 89 2.90 -0.45 15.26
CA ILE A 89 3.00 0.53 14.16
C ILE A 89 1.65 1.20 13.92
N SER A 90 0.55 0.48 14.03
CA SER A 90 -0.80 1.01 13.81
C SER A 90 -1.20 2.08 14.82
N LYS A 91 -0.54 2.17 15.98
CA LYS A 91 -0.74 3.25 16.96
C LYS A 91 -0.41 4.63 16.38
N ALA A 92 0.58 4.70 15.50
CA ALA A 92 0.98 5.94 14.84
C ALA A 92 0.54 6.00 13.37
N TYR A 93 0.28 4.85 12.76
CA TYR A 93 -0.16 4.75 11.38
C TYR A 93 -1.32 3.75 11.24
N PRO A 94 -2.54 4.15 11.57
CA PRO A 94 -3.70 3.25 11.62
C PRO A 94 -4.09 2.64 10.26
N ARG A 95 -3.52 3.15 9.16
CA ARG A 95 -3.69 2.61 7.79
C ARG A 95 -2.54 1.71 7.35
N PHE A 96 -1.68 1.32 8.27
CA PHE A 96 -0.64 0.33 7.96
C PHE A 96 -1.27 -1.04 7.68
N TYR A 97 -0.90 -1.62 6.56
CA TYR A 97 -1.33 -2.96 6.17
C TYR A 97 -0.13 -3.91 6.26
N PRO A 98 -0.22 -4.97 7.09
CA PRO A 98 0.83 -5.97 7.13
C PRO A 98 0.86 -6.76 5.82
N TYR A 99 2.06 -7.09 5.35
CA TYR A 99 2.27 -7.88 4.15
C TYR A 99 3.50 -8.77 4.26
N SER A 100 3.45 -9.90 3.57
CA SER A 100 4.56 -10.83 3.50
C SER A 100 5.64 -10.33 2.55
N ASN A 101 6.89 -10.61 2.89
CA ASN A 101 8.03 -10.32 2.01
C ASN A 101 8.05 -11.29 0.83
N ALA A 102 7.97 -10.77 -0.41
CA ALA A 102 7.87 -11.57 -1.61
C ALA A 102 9.02 -12.60 -1.80
N PRO A 103 10.31 -12.28 -1.60
CA PRO A 103 11.38 -13.27 -1.64
C PRO A 103 11.20 -14.44 -0.68
N LEU A 104 10.65 -14.24 0.51
CA LEU A 104 10.34 -15.35 1.44
C LEU A 104 9.14 -16.16 0.97
N LEU A 105 8.13 -15.49 0.39
CA LEU A 105 6.98 -16.16 -0.21
C LEU A 105 7.41 -17.08 -1.36
N PHE A 106 8.27 -16.62 -2.26
CA PHE A 106 8.81 -17.45 -3.35
C PHE A 106 9.60 -18.65 -2.82
N LYS A 107 10.37 -18.47 -1.76
CA LYS A 107 11.05 -19.60 -1.11
C LYS A 107 10.06 -20.59 -0.51
N ALA A 108 9.02 -20.13 0.17
CA ALA A 108 7.99 -20.99 0.76
C ALA A 108 7.23 -21.79 -0.30
N MET A 109 6.97 -21.22 -1.49
CA MET A 109 6.39 -21.94 -2.62
C MET A 109 7.22 -23.14 -3.05
N ILE A 110 8.56 -22.98 -3.09
CA ILE A 110 9.49 -24.06 -3.50
C ILE A 110 9.73 -25.07 -2.41
N THR A 111 9.97 -24.61 -1.17
CA THR A 111 10.44 -25.45 -0.08
C THR A 111 9.32 -26.08 0.73
N GLY A 112 8.13 -25.48 0.69
CA GLY A 112 7.03 -25.84 1.60
C GLY A 112 7.22 -25.35 3.04
N GLU A 113 8.23 -24.51 3.32
CA GLU A 113 8.54 -24.00 4.66
C GLU A 113 8.21 -22.50 4.78
N PRO A 114 7.59 -22.03 5.86
CA PRO A 114 7.15 -22.76 7.07
C PRO A 114 5.87 -23.60 6.86
N TYR A 115 5.22 -23.47 5.75
CA TYR A 115 4.10 -24.28 5.27
C TYR A 115 3.99 -24.21 3.74
N PRO A 116 3.40 -25.23 3.08
CA PRO A 116 3.30 -25.24 1.63
C PRO A 116 2.31 -24.16 1.14
N VAL A 117 2.80 -23.29 0.26
CA VAL A 117 1.98 -22.34 -0.52
C VAL A 117 1.64 -23.03 -1.84
N LYS A 118 0.38 -23.37 -2.06
CA LYS A 118 -0.05 -24.21 -3.18
C LYS A 118 -0.76 -23.45 -4.29
N ALA A 119 -1.36 -22.30 -3.96
CA ALA A 119 -2.06 -21.47 -4.93
C ALA A 119 -1.62 -20.02 -4.82
N CYS A 120 -1.57 -19.33 -5.97
CA CYS A 120 -1.30 -17.92 -6.04
C CYS A 120 -2.22 -17.26 -7.07
N ILE A 121 -2.73 -16.08 -6.71
CA ILE A 121 -3.43 -15.19 -7.63
C ILE A 121 -2.54 -13.97 -7.81
N VAL A 122 -2.17 -13.69 -9.03
CA VAL A 122 -1.40 -12.49 -9.42
C VAL A 122 -2.34 -11.53 -10.13
N GLN A 123 -2.46 -10.32 -9.62
CA GLN A 123 -3.33 -9.30 -10.18
C GLN A 123 -2.56 -8.00 -10.35
N ALA A 124 -2.63 -7.42 -11.55
CA ALA A 124 -2.00 -6.15 -11.90
C ALA A 124 -0.50 -6.09 -11.59
N ASP A 125 0.19 -7.24 -11.59
CA ASP A 125 1.62 -7.36 -11.34
C ASP A 125 2.25 -8.39 -12.30
N ASN A 126 3.53 -8.26 -12.53
CA ASN A 126 4.32 -9.18 -13.34
C ASN A 126 5.58 -9.62 -12.58
N PRO A 127 5.46 -10.54 -11.63
CA PRO A 127 6.57 -11.00 -10.79
C PRO A 127 7.81 -11.44 -11.57
N MET A 128 7.64 -12.03 -12.74
CA MET A 128 8.75 -12.44 -13.62
C MET A 128 9.65 -11.26 -14.06
N LEU A 129 9.11 -10.01 -14.07
CA LEU A 129 9.85 -8.81 -14.42
C LEU A 129 10.05 -7.86 -13.25
N ALA A 130 9.13 -7.84 -12.28
CA ALA A 130 9.14 -6.87 -11.20
C ALA A 130 10.11 -7.23 -10.06
N PHE A 131 10.36 -8.52 -9.83
CA PHE A 131 11.22 -8.97 -8.73
C PHE A 131 12.60 -9.38 -9.22
N THR A 132 13.60 -9.13 -8.37
CA THR A 132 14.97 -9.62 -8.58
C THR A 132 15.03 -11.14 -8.48
N ASN A 133 16.08 -11.74 -9.07
CA ASN A 133 16.26 -13.19 -9.11
C ASN A 133 15.11 -13.91 -9.86
N THR A 134 14.91 -13.55 -11.12
CA THR A 134 13.88 -14.10 -12.02
C THR A 134 13.88 -15.65 -12.03
N LYS A 135 15.04 -16.29 -11.84
CA LYS A 135 15.15 -17.74 -11.75
C LYS A 135 14.39 -18.31 -10.56
N LEU A 136 14.56 -17.70 -9.39
CA LEU A 136 13.81 -18.06 -8.17
C LEU A 136 12.30 -17.85 -8.38
N VAL A 137 11.91 -16.72 -8.98
CA VAL A 137 10.50 -16.41 -9.25
C VAL A 137 9.90 -17.46 -10.21
N TYR A 138 10.60 -17.79 -11.27
CA TYR A 138 10.16 -18.84 -12.22
C TYR A 138 9.95 -20.19 -11.51
N GLU A 139 10.92 -20.65 -10.76
CA GLU A 139 10.85 -21.91 -10.02
C GLU A 139 9.70 -21.90 -9.01
N ALA A 140 9.50 -20.79 -8.30
CA ALA A 140 8.42 -20.62 -7.34
C ALA A 140 7.04 -20.70 -8.00
N LEU A 141 6.82 -19.94 -9.06
CA LEU A 141 5.54 -19.96 -9.76
C LEU A 141 5.23 -21.32 -10.40
N LYS A 142 6.25 -22.00 -10.91
CA LYS A 142 6.11 -23.35 -11.49
C LYS A 142 5.89 -24.44 -10.45
N SER A 143 6.20 -24.23 -9.18
CA SER A 143 5.97 -25.19 -8.10
C SER A 143 4.55 -25.19 -7.53
N LEU A 144 3.73 -24.22 -7.92
CA LEU A 144 2.36 -24.10 -7.44
C LEU A 144 1.44 -25.16 -8.04
N ASP A 145 0.45 -25.61 -7.25
CA ASP A 145 -0.64 -26.45 -7.74
C ASP A 145 -1.65 -25.65 -8.58
N LEU A 146 -1.73 -24.32 -8.36
CA LEU A 146 -2.61 -23.41 -9.08
C LEU A 146 -1.99 -22.00 -9.15
N LEU A 147 -1.80 -21.49 -10.36
CA LEU A 147 -1.45 -20.10 -10.63
C LEU A 147 -2.55 -19.44 -11.48
N VAL A 148 -3.18 -18.42 -10.95
CA VAL A 148 -4.16 -17.59 -11.66
C VAL A 148 -3.57 -16.20 -11.86
N VAL A 149 -3.62 -15.69 -13.09
CA VAL A 149 -3.18 -14.32 -13.40
C VAL A 149 -4.35 -13.52 -13.97
N HIS A 150 -4.63 -12.37 -13.38
CA HIS A 150 -5.65 -11.42 -13.84
C HIS A 150 -4.95 -10.15 -14.32
N ASP A 151 -4.85 -9.96 -15.63
CA ASP A 151 -4.05 -8.90 -16.23
C ASP A 151 -4.67 -8.44 -17.57
N TYR A 152 -4.24 -7.27 -18.07
CA TYR A 152 -4.58 -6.75 -19.39
C TYR A 152 -3.83 -7.49 -20.52
N PHE A 153 -2.64 -7.95 -20.22
CA PHE A 153 -1.72 -8.50 -21.22
C PHE A 153 -1.26 -9.91 -20.85
N MET A 154 -0.93 -10.68 -21.88
CA MET A 154 -0.26 -11.95 -21.71
C MET A 154 1.22 -11.72 -21.36
N THR A 155 1.45 -11.35 -20.09
CA THR A 155 2.79 -11.11 -19.53
C THR A 155 3.58 -12.41 -19.41
N PRO A 156 4.92 -12.36 -19.21
CA PRO A 156 5.70 -13.55 -18.88
C PRO A 156 5.16 -14.33 -17.68
N THR A 157 4.60 -13.65 -16.68
CA THR A 157 3.92 -14.30 -15.55
C THR A 157 2.62 -14.97 -15.99
N ALA A 158 1.80 -14.30 -16.78
CA ALA A 158 0.54 -14.85 -17.30
C ALA A 158 0.80 -16.07 -18.22
N ALA A 159 1.91 -16.09 -18.94
CA ALA A 159 2.29 -17.23 -19.76
C ALA A 159 2.66 -18.50 -18.96
N LEU A 160 2.91 -18.38 -17.66
CA LEU A 160 3.14 -19.51 -16.75
C LEU A 160 1.86 -19.99 -16.05
N ALA A 161 0.78 -19.21 -16.10
CA ALA A 161 -0.43 -19.44 -15.34
C ALA A 161 -1.24 -20.66 -15.86
N ASP A 162 -1.93 -21.33 -14.96
CA ASP A 162 -2.95 -22.31 -15.30
C ASP A 162 -4.19 -21.61 -15.89
N TYR A 163 -4.49 -20.42 -15.37
CA TYR A 163 -5.58 -19.56 -15.86
C TYR A 163 -5.10 -18.13 -16.00
N ALA A 164 -5.10 -17.60 -17.22
CA ALA A 164 -4.93 -16.19 -17.50
C ALA A 164 -6.31 -15.58 -17.77
N LEU A 165 -6.76 -14.71 -16.85
CA LEU A 165 -8.07 -14.09 -16.91
C LEU A 165 -7.93 -12.65 -17.41
N PRO A 166 -8.73 -12.23 -18.40
CA PRO A 166 -8.65 -10.88 -18.93
C PRO A 166 -9.29 -9.89 -17.98
N ALA A 167 -8.55 -8.82 -17.67
CA ALA A 167 -9.01 -7.74 -16.82
C ALA A 167 -9.65 -6.61 -17.64
N ALA A 168 -10.73 -6.04 -17.15
CA ALA A 168 -11.31 -4.82 -17.71
C ALA A 168 -10.38 -3.63 -17.46
N THR A 169 -10.19 -2.79 -18.48
CA THR A 169 -9.32 -1.63 -18.40
C THR A 169 -9.93 -0.50 -17.57
N TRP A 170 -9.11 0.47 -17.18
CA TRP A 170 -9.58 1.62 -16.43
C TRP A 170 -10.61 2.49 -17.21
N LEU A 171 -10.67 2.37 -18.52
CA LEU A 171 -11.66 3.03 -19.37
C LEU A 171 -13.04 2.35 -19.32
N GLU A 172 -13.07 1.08 -18.98
CA GLU A 172 -14.26 0.20 -18.99
C GLU A 172 -14.89 0.03 -17.60
N ARG A 173 -14.36 0.70 -16.58
CA ARG A 173 -14.84 0.60 -15.20
C ARG A 173 -15.03 1.96 -14.53
N CYS A 174 -15.81 1.99 -13.45
CA CYS A 174 -15.88 3.15 -12.57
C CYS A 174 -14.53 3.40 -11.89
N SER A 175 -14.23 4.65 -11.64
CA SER A 175 -13.00 5.05 -10.97
C SER A 175 -13.23 6.26 -10.07
N ARG A 176 -12.55 6.26 -8.93
CA ARG A 176 -12.52 7.38 -7.99
C ARG A 176 -11.06 7.72 -7.67
N GLY A 177 -10.77 9.00 -7.59
CA GLY A 177 -9.45 9.47 -7.25
C GLY A 177 -9.46 10.78 -6.48
N TYR A 178 -8.31 11.14 -5.94
CA TYR A 178 -8.07 12.41 -5.27
C TYR A 178 -7.09 13.23 -6.11
N PRO A 179 -7.59 13.98 -7.14
CA PRO A 179 -6.73 14.71 -8.06
C PRO A 179 -5.94 15.84 -7.39
N THR A 180 -6.43 16.37 -6.29
CA THR A 180 -5.72 17.39 -5.52
C THR A 180 -5.78 17.07 -4.04
N MET A 181 -4.62 17.08 -3.40
CA MET A 181 -4.48 17.05 -1.95
C MET A 181 -3.47 18.13 -1.55
N ASP A 182 -3.96 19.21 -0.98
CA ASP A 182 -3.14 20.33 -0.48
C ASP A 182 -3.59 20.77 0.92
N VAL A 183 -2.92 21.76 1.46
CA VAL A 183 -3.19 22.22 2.84
C VAL A 183 -4.52 22.94 3.00
N GLU A 184 -5.14 23.40 1.90
CA GLU A 184 -6.40 24.13 1.92
C GLU A 184 -7.58 23.29 1.50
N GLN A 185 -7.34 22.23 0.73
CA GLN A 185 -8.42 21.37 0.23
C GLN A 185 -7.93 19.96 -0.12
N VAL A 186 -8.83 19.02 0.04
CA VAL A 186 -8.76 17.72 -0.62
C VAL A 186 -9.86 17.66 -1.66
N SER A 187 -9.55 17.19 -2.85
CA SER A 187 -10.57 17.01 -3.86
C SER A 187 -10.79 15.55 -4.17
N MET A 188 -12.04 15.20 -4.43
CA MET A 188 -12.44 13.89 -4.91
C MET A 188 -13.07 14.03 -6.29
N ALA A 189 -12.67 13.18 -7.22
CA ALA A 189 -13.27 13.08 -8.55
C ALA A 189 -13.67 11.65 -8.82
N GLY A 190 -14.72 11.46 -9.59
CA GLY A 190 -15.18 10.17 -10.06
C GLY A 190 -15.35 10.17 -11.58
N SER A 191 -15.24 9.00 -12.17
CA SER A 191 -15.58 8.75 -13.56
C SER A 191 -16.39 7.48 -13.69
N MET A 192 -17.41 7.54 -14.53
CA MET A 192 -18.09 6.38 -15.07
C MET A 192 -17.24 5.76 -16.19
N PRO A 193 -17.52 4.53 -16.62
CA PRO A 193 -16.89 3.96 -17.82
C PRO A 193 -16.97 4.93 -19.00
N VAL A 194 -15.88 5.10 -19.72
CA VAL A 194 -15.78 6.00 -20.89
C VAL A 194 -16.11 5.25 -22.17
N VAL A 195 -15.85 3.96 -22.18
CA VAL A 195 -16.16 3.03 -23.25
C VAL A 195 -16.95 1.86 -22.70
N GLU A 196 -17.76 1.25 -23.55
CA GLU A 196 -18.40 -0.03 -23.21
C GLU A 196 -17.33 -1.10 -23.04
N ARG A 197 -17.58 -2.02 -22.12
CA ARG A 197 -16.68 -3.14 -21.90
C ARG A 197 -16.56 -3.97 -23.20
N PHE A 198 -15.35 -4.31 -23.56
CA PHE A 198 -15.12 -5.12 -24.74
C PHE A 198 -15.65 -6.54 -24.53
N GLU A 199 -16.63 -6.92 -25.29
CA GLU A 199 -17.24 -8.25 -25.25
C GLU A 199 -16.54 -9.23 -26.22
N GLY A 200 -15.31 -9.11 -26.51
CA GLY A 200 -14.32 -9.88 -27.29
C GLY A 200 -14.77 -11.11 -28.09
N GLY A 201 -16.04 -11.20 -28.43
CA GLY A 201 -16.71 -12.42 -28.93
C GLY A 201 -17.44 -13.14 -27.80
N THR A 202 -18.19 -14.17 -28.12
CA THR A 202 -19.15 -14.83 -27.26
C THR A 202 -18.59 -15.52 -26.01
N ASP A 203 -17.25 -15.63 -25.87
CA ASP A 203 -16.62 -16.51 -24.88
C ASP A 203 -15.60 -15.80 -23.96
N VAL A 204 -15.51 -14.47 -23.99
CA VAL A 204 -14.55 -13.73 -23.14
C VAL A 204 -15.27 -12.90 -22.11
N ASP A 205 -15.08 -13.23 -20.85
CA ASP A 205 -15.64 -12.54 -19.68
C ASP A 205 -14.58 -11.63 -19.08
N PHE A 206 -14.55 -10.36 -19.52
CA PHE A 206 -13.69 -9.33 -18.94
C PHE A 206 -14.30 -8.81 -17.65
N ARG A 207 -13.57 -8.94 -16.54
CA ARG A 207 -13.99 -8.44 -15.24
C ARG A 207 -13.03 -7.39 -14.72
N ASP A 208 -13.54 -6.41 -13.99
CA ASP A 208 -12.69 -5.55 -13.22
C ASP A 208 -12.19 -6.23 -11.94
N ASP A 209 -11.24 -5.58 -11.28
CA ASP A 209 -10.59 -6.10 -10.09
C ASP A 209 -11.59 -6.42 -8.96
N TYR A 210 -12.56 -5.55 -8.75
CA TYR A 210 -13.56 -5.72 -7.71
C TYR A 210 -14.52 -6.89 -8.01
N GLU A 211 -15.02 -6.97 -9.23
CA GLU A 211 -15.91 -8.04 -9.68
C GLU A 211 -15.24 -9.42 -9.58
N PHE A 212 -13.92 -9.48 -9.89
CA PHE A 212 -13.14 -10.70 -9.72
C PHE A 212 -13.12 -11.15 -8.25
N TRP A 213 -12.77 -10.25 -7.33
CA TRP A 213 -12.68 -10.57 -5.91
C TRP A 213 -14.04 -10.82 -5.28
N TYR A 214 -15.06 -10.04 -5.65
CA TYR A 214 -16.43 -10.29 -5.23
C TYR A 214 -16.88 -11.68 -5.66
N GLY A 215 -16.71 -12.05 -6.93
CA GLY A 215 -17.13 -13.34 -7.46
C GLY A 215 -16.42 -14.53 -6.81
N LEU A 216 -15.18 -14.37 -6.39
CA LEU A 216 -14.46 -15.37 -5.61
C LEU A 216 -14.99 -15.44 -4.17
N ALA A 217 -15.13 -14.29 -3.52
CA ALA A 217 -15.63 -14.19 -2.15
C ALA A 217 -17.04 -14.74 -2.00
N ASP A 218 -17.94 -14.43 -2.94
CA ASP A 218 -19.31 -14.91 -2.94
C ASP A 218 -19.37 -16.45 -2.99
N ARG A 219 -18.56 -17.08 -3.86
CA ARG A 219 -18.44 -18.53 -3.95
C ARG A 219 -17.84 -19.20 -2.71
N LEU A 220 -17.05 -18.45 -1.95
CA LEU A 220 -16.48 -18.89 -0.67
C LEU A 220 -17.39 -18.57 0.53
N GLY A 221 -18.56 -17.96 0.31
CA GLY A 221 -19.53 -17.63 1.36
C GLY A 221 -19.25 -16.29 2.06
N PHE A 222 -18.49 -15.38 1.44
CA PHE A 222 -18.13 -14.06 1.98
C PHE A 222 -18.71 -12.89 1.17
N GLY A 223 -19.66 -13.15 0.26
CA GLY A 223 -20.26 -12.10 -0.59
C GLY A 223 -20.94 -10.98 0.21
N ASP A 224 -21.50 -11.31 1.39
CA ASP A 224 -22.13 -10.37 2.31
C ASP A 224 -21.16 -9.35 2.94
N LYS A 225 -19.85 -9.56 2.83
CA LYS A 225 -18.81 -8.64 3.27
C LYS A 225 -18.52 -7.52 2.26
N TYR A 226 -19.07 -7.61 1.07
CA TYR A 226 -18.89 -6.64 0.00
C TYR A 226 -20.14 -5.76 -0.13
N TRP A 227 -20.02 -4.59 -0.75
CA TRP A 227 -21.13 -3.66 -0.98
C TRP A 227 -22.11 -4.11 -2.07
N GLY A 228 -21.76 -5.12 -2.86
CA GLY A 228 -22.54 -5.65 -3.97
C GLY A 228 -21.64 -6.23 -5.04
N PRO A 229 -22.22 -6.75 -6.14
CA PRO A 229 -21.46 -7.50 -7.15
C PRO A 229 -20.59 -6.65 -8.08
N THR A 230 -20.83 -5.36 -8.18
CA THR A 230 -20.20 -4.50 -9.18
C THR A 230 -19.31 -3.43 -8.58
N MET A 231 -18.36 -2.92 -9.36
CA MET A 231 -17.54 -1.76 -8.99
C MET A 231 -18.41 -0.53 -8.69
N GLU A 232 -19.54 -0.35 -9.38
CA GLU A 232 -20.46 0.76 -9.11
C GLU A 232 -21.10 0.63 -7.72
N ASP A 233 -21.47 -0.57 -7.28
CA ASP A 233 -21.99 -0.81 -5.92
C ASP A 233 -20.95 -0.44 -4.85
N MET A 234 -19.68 -0.81 -5.08
CA MET A 234 -18.59 -0.41 -4.18
C MET A 234 -18.44 1.13 -4.14
N MET A 235 -18.46 1.77 -5.29
CA MET A 235 -18.35 3.23 -5.36
C MET A 235 -19.56 3.93 -4.73
N ASP A 236 -20.75 3.37 -4.86
CA ASP A 236 -21.96 3.82 -4.16
C ASP A 236 -21.76 3.81 -2.64
N GLY A 237 -21.27 2.70 -2.10
CA GLY A 237 -20.96 2.60 -0.67
C GLY A 237 -19.93 3.65 -0.21
N GLN A 238 -18.96 3.96 -1.03
CA GLN A 238 -17.93 4.95 -0.70
C GLN A 238 -18.41 6.40 -0.73
N VAL A 239 -19.47 6.72 -1.49
CA VAL A 239 -20.05 8.07 -1.54
C VAL A 239 -21.35 8.22 -0.73
N GLU A 240 -21.82 7.15 -0.10
CA GLU A 240 -22.99 7.15 0.77
C GLU A 240 -22.94 8.25 1.85
N PRO A 241 -21.81 8.53 2.52
CA PRO A 241 -21.72 9.60 3.51
C PRO A 241 -22.06 10.98 2.96
N PHE A 242 -22.04 11.18 1.64
CA PHE A 242 -22.46 12.41 0.99
C PHE A 242 -23.94 12.39 0.59
N GLY A 243 -24.70 11.35 0.91
CA GLY A 243 -26.12 11.22 0.60
C GLY A 243 -26.44 11.09 -0.89
N MET A 244 -25.55 10.53 -1.69
CA MET A 244 -25.71 10.40 -3.14
C MET A 244 -25.22 9.04 -3.66
N LYS A 245 -25.61 8.74 -4.88
CA LYS A 245 -25.07 7.62 -5.66
C LYS A 245 -23.86 8.04 -6.47
N PHE A 246 -22.95 7.12 -6.75
CA PHE A 246 -21.71 7.41 -7.46
C PHE A 246 -21.95 7.95 -8.89
N ARG A 247 -22.95 7.42 -9.57
CA ARG A 247 -23.36 7.92 -10.89
C ARG A 247 -23.80 9.38 -10.82
N ASP A 248 -24.63 9.74 -9.85
CA ASP A 248 -25.03 11.13 -9.62
C ASP A 248 -23.84 12.03 -9.27
N PHE A 249 -22.91 11.49 -8.48
CA PHE A 249 -21.66 12.19 -8.18
C PHE A 249 -20.87 12.50 -9.46
N CYS A 250 -20.67 11.52 -10.32
CA CYS A 250 -19.94 11.70 -11.58
C CYS A 250 -20.63 12.68 -12.55
N GLU A 251 -21.95 12.61 -12.67
CA GLU A 251 -22.71 13.43 -13.63
C GLU A 251 -22.94 14.85 -13.14
N LYS A 252 -23.32 15.03 -11.87
CA LYS A 252 -23.79 16.32 -11.32
C LYS A 252 -22.69 17.08 -10.61
N VAL A 253 -21.88 16.39 -9.81
CA VAL A 253 -20.82 16.99 -8.99
C VAL A 253 -19.49 17.01 -9.73
N LYS A 254 -19.10 15.90 -10.33
CA LYS A 254 -17.84 15.67 -11.09
C LYS A 254 -16.58 15.84 -10.26
N TYR A 255 -16.52 16.86 -9.44
CA TYR A 255 -15.38 17.25 -8.65
C TYR A 255 -15.83 17.87 -7.32
N LEU A 256 -15.64 17.15 -6.25
CA LEU A 256 -15.96 17.62 -4.89
C LEU A 256 -14.70 18.17 -4.24
N LYS A 257 -14.80 19.42 -3.76
CA LYS A 257 -13.77 20.02 -2.91
C LYS A 257 -14.19 19.87 -1.44
N VAL A 258 -13.37 19.16 -0.68
CA VAL A 258 -13.50 19.11 0.77
C VAL A 258 -12.54 20.14 1.35
N PRO A 259 -13.06 21.22 1.97
CA PRO A 259 -12.20 22.22 2.57
C PRO A 259 -11.29 21.59 3.62
N ASN A 260 -10.04 21.94 3.59
CA ASN A 260 -9.07 21.60 4.60
C ASN A 260 -8.57 22.87 5.28
N LYS A 261 -8.12 22.77 6.52
CA LYS A 261 -7.66 23.93 7.27
C LYS A 261 -6.15 23.82 7.46
N PRO A 262 -5.38 24.79 6.99
CA PRO A 262 -3.96 24.84 7.27
C PRO A 262 -3.70 25.08 8.77
N GLU A 263 -2.53 24.65 9.21
CA GLU A 263 -2.05 24.79 10.60
C GLU A 263 -2.97 24.16 11.66
N LYS A 264 -3.60 23.01 11.30
CA LYS A 264 -4.48 22.23 12.20
C LYS A 264 -3.86 21.97 13.57
N TYR A 265 -2.56 21.81 13.63
CA TYR A 265 -1.83 21.58 14.88
C TYR A 265 -1.91 22.74 15.89
N LYS A 266 -2.40 23.91 15.48
CA LYS A 266 -2.64 25.06 16.37
C LYS A 266 -4.05 25.05 17.00
N GLU A 267 -4.92 24.18 16.55
CA GLU A 267 -6.27 24.09 17.08
C GLU A 267 -6.26 23.57 18.53
N PRO A 268 -7.12 24.15 19.40
CA PRO A 268 -7.25 23.66 20.75
C PRO A 268 -7.62 22.16 20.78
N GLY A 269 -6.87 21.38 21.52
CA GLY A 269 -7.10 19.94 21.67
C GLY A 269 -6.56 19.08 20.53
N PHE A 270 -5.92 19.66 19.51
CA PHE A 270 -5.27 18.88 18.46
C PHE A 270 -4.16 17.97 19.02
N LYS A 271 -4.11 16.75 18.51
CA LYS A 271 -3.04 15.80 18.81
C LYS A 271 -2.53 15.17 17.50
N PHE A 272 -1.22 15.08 17.39
CA PHE A 272 -0.61 14.26 16.34
C PHE A 272 -0.93 12.77 16.55
N LEU A 273 -0.94 11.99 15.48
CA LEU A 273 -1.16 10.54 15.51
C LEU A 273 0.07 9.77 16.02
N THR A 274 0.65 10.24 17.09
CA THR A 274 1.77 9.61 17.79
C THR A 274 1.31 9.23 19.20
N PRO A 275 1.91 8.26 19.86
CA PRO A 275 1.55 7.91 21.22
C PRO A 275 1.60 9.10 22.20
N THR A 276 2.52 10.02 22.00
CA THR A 276 2.65 11.23 22.82
C THR A 276 1.67 12.35 22.44
N GLY A 277 0.99 12.24 21.29
CA GLY A 277 0.15 13.29 20.74
C GLY A 277 0.93 14.52 20.24
N LYS A 278 2.26 14.45 20.18
CA LYS A 278 3.18 15.51 19.74
C LYS A 278 3.99 15.04 18.54
N VAL A 279 4.67 15.96 17.86
CA VAL A 279 5.73 15.57 16.91
C VAL A 279 6.85 14.89 17.69
N GLU A 280 7.13 13.63 17.33
CA GLU A 280 8.19 12.85 17.95
C GLU A 280 9.47 12.95 17.12
N LEU A 281 10.49 13.61 17.66
CA LEU A 281 11.83 13.62 17.07
C LEU A 281 12.53 12.27 17.35
N TYR A 282 12.33 11.75 18.54
CA TYR A 282 12.62 10.38 18.95
C TYR A 282 11.32 9.58 18.88
N SER A 283 11.31 8.50 18.13
CA SER A 283 10.07 7.73 17.90
C SER A 283 9.83 6.69 18.98
N THR A 284 8.82 6.92 19.80
CA THR A 284 8.40 5.95 20.83
C THR A 284 7.84 4.66 20.23
N VAL A 285 7.24 4.73 19.02
CA VAL A 285 6.76 3.54 18.29
C VAL A 285 7.92 2.66 17.84
N ILE A 286 8.99 3.26 17.30
CA ILE A 286 10.16 2.49 16.85
C ILE A 286 10.92 1.92 18.04
N GLU A 287 11.02 2.66 19.14
CA GLU A 287 11.58 2.14 20.40
C GLU A 287 10.83 0.90 20.90
N GLU A 288 9.49 0.99 20.95
CA GLU A 288 8.66 -0.13 21.35
C GLU A 288 8.83 -1.31 20.39
N LEU A 289 8.86 -1.06 19.07
CA LEU A 289 9.07 -2.09 18.07
C LEU A 289 10.43 -2.79 18.25
N ALA A 290 11.50 -2.04 18.44
CA ALA A 290 12.83 -2.58 18.70
C ALA A 290 12.85 -3.48 19.94
N LYS A 291 12.23 -3.01 21.03
CA LYS A 291 12.13 -3.72 22.30
C LYS A 291 11.35 -5.03 22.18
N GLU A 292 10.17 -5.00 21.56
CA GLU A 292 9.28 -6.15 21.45
C GLU A 292 9.76 -7.19 20.42
N THR A 293 10.50 -6.76 19.40
CA THR A 293 10.99 -7.66 18.35
C THR A 293 12.44 -8.11 18.53
N GLY A 294 13.20 -7.42 19.39
CA GLY A 294 14.63 -7.65 19.55
C GLY A 294 15.48 -7.26 18.34
N GLN A 295 14.89 -6.51 17.38
CA GLN A 295 15.62 -6.04 16.20
C GLN A 295 16.22 -4.65 16.44
N ASP A 296 17.33 -4.37 15.75
CA ASP A 296 18.05 -3.12 15.83
C ASP A 296 17.33 -2.03 15.00
N PHE A 297 16.26 -1.49 15.56
CA PHE A 297 15.57 -0.32 15.01
C PHE A 297 15.92 0.92 15.84
N ASP A 298 16.58 1.91 15.20
CA ASP A 298 16.95 3.14 15.89
C ASP A 298 15.75 4.11 15.97
N PRO A 299 15.35 4.50 17.18
CA PRO A 299 14.33 5.54 17.37
C PRO A 299 14.69 6.92 16.82
N LEU A 300 15.98 7.18 16.56
CA LEU A 300 16.48 8.35 15.86
C LEU A 300 16.78 8.01 14.38
N PRO A 301 16.56 8.94 13.43
CA PRO A 301 16.83 8.70 12.02
C PRO A 301 18.33 8.85 11.71
N ASN A 302 19.12 7.89 12.12
CA ASN A 302 20.56 7.86 11.83
C ASN A 302 20.81 7.32 10.42
N PHE A 303 21.91 7.79 9.81
CA PHE A 303 22.39 7.25 8.54
C PHE A 303 23.11 5.92 8.77
N VAL A 304 22.80 4.94 7.94
CA VAL A 304 23.47 3.64 7.92
C VAL A 304 24.08 3.43 6.54
N PHE A 305 25.36 3.08 6.49
CA PHE A 305 25.98 2.71 5.22
C PHE A 305 25.36 1.44 4.66
N PRO A 306 25.02 1.39 3.36
CA PRO A 306 24.63 0.15 2.70
C PRO A 306 25.72 -0.93 2.87
N PRO A 307 25.35 -2.20 3.00
CA PRO A 307 26.31 -3.28 3.30
C PRO A 307 27.33 -3.55 2.19
N ASP A 308 27.05 -3.10 0.98
CA ASP A 308 27.89 -3.19 -0.23
C ASP A 308 28.77 -1.93 -0.45
N PHE A 309 28.69 -0.96 0.46
CA PHE A 309 29.48 0.28 0.35
C PHE A 309 30.94 0.04 0.70
N PRO A 310 31.89 0.73 0.04
CA PRO A 310 33.32 0.57 0.29
C PRO A 310 33.74 0.74 1.74
N GLU A 311 33.07 1.63 2.46
CA GLU A 311 33.32 1.92 3.88
C GLU A 311 32.97 0.75 4.80
N VAL A 312 32.03 -0.11 4.38
CA VAL A 312 31.56 -1.27 5.16
C VAL A 312 32.19 -2.57 4.68
N ASN A 313 32.34 -2.71 3.37
CA ASN A 313 32.85 -3.91 2.74
C ASN A 313 33.84 -3.59 1.61
N PRO A 314 35.08 -3.22 1.96
CA PRO A 314 36.09 -2.82 0.97
C PRO A 314 36.50 -3.96 0.03
N GLU A 315 36.44 -5.21 0.47
CA GLU A 315 36.77 -6.39 -0.36
C GLU A 315 35.70 -6.58 -1.46
N TYR A 316 34.42 -6.50 -1.09
CA TYR A 316 33.32 -6.56 -2.03
C TYR A 316 33.38 -5.41 -3.03
N ALA A 317 33.64 -4.20 -2.56
CA ALA A 317 33.74 -3.02 -3.41
C ALA A 317 34.97 -3.08 -4.38
N ALA A 318 36.04 -3.77 -4.00
CA ALA A 318 37.18 -4.00 -4.88
C ALA A 318 36.85 -5.00 -6.01
N GLU A 319 36.01 -6.00 -5.74
CA GLU A 319 35.51 -6.96 -6.75
C GLU A 319 34.40 -6.34 -7.61
N TYR A 320 33.50 -5.54 -7.02
CA TYR A 320 32.37 -4.89 -7.68
C TYR A 320 32.42 -3.36 -7.48
N PRO A 321 33.28 -2.64 -8.24
CA PRO A 321 33.58 -1.23 -7.96
C PRO A 321 32.51 -0.23 -8.41
N LEU A 322 31.43 -0.71 -9.07
CA LEU A 322 30.36 0.15 -9.53
C LEU A 322 29.19 0.13 -8.53
N CYS A 323 28.90 1.28 -7.94
CA CYS A 323 27.70 1.52 -7.17
C CYS A 323 26.59 2.07 -8.09
N MET A 324 25.38 1.51 -8.02
CA MET A 324 24.20 2.01 -8.75
C MET A 324 23.23 2.70 -7.79
#